data_debfc1a4d83eb825579d6bdada6e3942
#
_entry.id   debfc1a4d83eb825579d6bdada6e3942
#
_cell.length_a   1.000
_cell.length_b   1.000
_cell.length_c   1.000
_cell.angle_alpha   90.00
_cell.angle_beta   90.00
_cell.angle_gamma   90.00
#
_symmetry.space_group_name_H-M   'P 1'
#
loop_
_entity.id
_entity.type
_entity.pdbx_description
1 polymer ?
#
loop_
_entity_poly.entity_id
_entity_poly.type
_entity_poly.pdbx_seq_one_letter_code
_entity_poly.pdbx_strand_id
1 'polypeptide(L)'
;EIEGFSSVDRGVLKILDGTDELSVDANLNDETGSLVINQGDVRVEASGDKINKTGSLSASIGGNDLDGVLTTDSSSLSLKSGSLEFAVSGDRNGEAGSLSLKEGAVETRLEFNKSESSGEIYVKDGSDYILVRGNKQENKGLIDLSQSSISFRAELDDSLTMLAGPLSLVKYSDGNGRLVYRDNSGEGSKVYKTNDEIGLSLDYSGTELTLLHGLTNAKDSVYYSGQGQVVSAGISDGGGNVSVNSGSQQISMSGNSTGTVGNAYYKDETGEFTMFGDQQNKLGSVDLTSGSNTIVSSTTPDSSSIKMNMSGLEIEGFSSVDRGVLKILDG
;
A
#
# COMPACT_ATOMS: atom_id res chain seq x y z
N GLU A 1 21.29 -32.67 -8.46
CA GLU A 1 21.88 -32.39 -9.79
C GLU A 1 22.24 -30.92 -9.88
N ILE A 2 23.41 -30.61 -10.36
CA ILE A 2 23.86 -29.22 -10.54
C ILE A 2 24.16 -29.03 -12.00
N GLU A 3 23.45 -28.09 -12.63
CA GLU A 3 23.71 -27.64 -14.01
C GLU A 3 24.11 -26.18 -13.98
N GLY A 4 25.16 -25.83 -14.64
CA GLY A 4 25.61 -24.45 -14.76
C GLY A 4 26.13 -24.16 -16.16
N PHE A 5 25.74 -23.02 -16.71
CA PHE A 5 26.24 -22.50 -17.95
C PHE A 5 26.59 -21.03 -17.77
N SER A 6 27.76 -20.64 -18.28
CA SER A 6 28.15 -19.23 -18.26
C SER A 6 28.79 -18.88 -19.59
N SER A 7 28.33 -17.79 -20.19
CA SER A 7 28.95 -17.16 -21.35
C SER A 7 29.15 -15.67 -21.05
N VAL A 8 29.72 -14.93 -21.99
CA VAL A 8 29.85 -13.46 -21.88
C VAL A 8 28.49 -12.78 -21.74
N ASP A 9 27.46 -13.40 -22.33
CA ASP A 9 26.14 -12.78 -22.51
C ASP A 9 25.04 -13.44 -21.67
N ARG A 10 25.28 -14.62 -21.09
CA ARG A 10 24.27 -15.35 -20.32
C ARG A 10 24.87 -16.24 -19.26
N GLY A 11 24.30 -16.21 -18.08
CA GLY A 11 24.60 -17.13 -16.99
C GLY A 11 23.33 -17.88 -16.55
N VAL A 12 23.45 -19.18 -16.43
CA VAL A 12 22.40 -20.06 -15.88
C VAL A 12 23.00 -20.93 -14.80
N LEU A 13 22.36 -20.97 -13.66
CA LEU A 13 22.65 -21.93 -12.60
C LEU A 13 21.35 -22.64 -12.23
N LYS A 14 21.37 -23.96 -12.24
CA LYS A 14 20.25 -24.78 -11.79
C LYS A 14 20.78 -25.85 -10.84
N ILE A 15 20.17 -25.91 -9.67
CA ILE A 15 20.45 -26.92 -8.64
C ILE A 15 19.14 -27.64 -8.35
N LEU A 16 19.16 -28.94 -8.44
CA LEU A 16 18.02 -29.81 -8.18
C LEU A 16 18.39 -30.85 -7.09
N ASP A 17 17.55 -30.95 -6.07
CA ASP A 17 17.62 -32.00 -5.06
C ASP A 17 16.20 -32.56 -4.78
N GLY A 18 15.89 -33.70 -5.38
CA GLY A 18 14.55 -34.24 -5.36
C GLY A 18 13.53 -33.34 -6.04
N THR A 19 12.62 -32.76 -5.25
CA THR A 19 11.62 -31.79 -5.70
C THR A 19 12.05 -30.34 -5.50
N ASP A 20 13.18 -30.14 -4.81
CA ASP A 20 13.72 -28.81 -4.51
C ASP A 20 14.50 -28.30 -5.72
N GLU A 21 14.30 -27.02 -6.02
CA GLU A 21 14.90 -26.35 -7.17
C GLU A 21 15.40 -24.96 -6.77
N LEU A 22 16.64 -24.67 -7.15
CA LEU A 22 17.15 -23.30 -7.28
C LEU A 22 17.55 -23.09 -8.73
N SER A 23 16.93 -22.13 -9.40
CA SER A 23 17.26 -21.76 -10.78
C SER A 23 17.48 -20.26 -10.87
N VAL A 24 18.60 -19.87 -11.46
CA VAL A 24 18.94 -18.48 -11.76
C VAL A 24 19.29 -18.40 -13.22
N ASP A 25 18.65 -17.51 -13.95
CA ASP A 25 18.95 -17.19 -15.35
C ASP A 25 19.16 -15.68 -15.49
N ALA A 26 20.27 -15.29 -16.05
CA ALA A 26 20.57 -13.91 -16.36
C ALA A 26 21.08 -13.80 -17.80
N ASN A 27 20.41 -12.97 -18.59
CA ASN A 27 20.75 -12.66 -19.97
C ASN A 27 21.16 -11.20 -20.09
N LEU A 28 22.43 -10.93 -20.28
CA LEU A 28 22.98 -9.58 -20.34
C LEU A 28 22.64 -8.87 -21.65
N ASN A 29 22.47 -9.61 -22.76
CA ASN A 29 22.12 -9.01 -24.06
C ASN A 29 20.68 -8.52 -24.08
N ASP A 30 19.76 -9.30 -23.51
CA ASP A 30 18.34 -8.97 -23.45
C ASP A 30 18.03 -8.17 -22.17
N GLU A 31 19.03 -7.96 -21.31
CA GLU A 31 18.90 -7.32 -20.00
C GLU A 31 17.74 -7.92 -19.17
N THR A 32 17.62 -9.26 -19.20
CA THR A 32 16.59 -10.01 -18.49
C THR A 32 17.17 -10.93 -17.44
N GLY A 33 16.40 -11.22 -16.40
CA GLY A 33 16.78 -12.19 -15.38
C GLY A 33 15.59 -12.87 -14.74
N SER A 34 15.81 -14.09 -14.27
CA SER A 34 14.83 -14.81 -13.46
C SER A 34 15.50 -15.59 -12.33
N LEU A 35 14.76 -15.74 -11.24
CA LEU A 35 15.08 -16.55 -10.08
C LEU A 35 13.89 -17.45 -9.78
N VAL A 36 14.16 -18.73 -9.57
CA VAL A 36 13.17 -19.69 -9.05
C VAL A 36 13.80 -20.41 -7.86
N ILE A 37 13.10 -20.42 -6.75
CA ILE A 37 13.41 -21.21 -5.57
C ILE A 37 12.18 -22.04 -5.26
N ASN A 38 12.33 -23.33 -5.15
CA ASN A 38 11.27 -24.25 -4.72
C ASN A 38 11.88 -25.21 -3.72
N GLN A 39 11.47 -25.11 -2.46
CA GLN A 39 11.97 -25.94 -1.38
C GLN A 39 10.88 -26.22 -0.36
N GLY A 40 10.35 -27.43 -0.35
CA GLY A 40 9.25 -27.81 0.53
C GLY A 40 8.03 -26.91 0.33
N ASP A 41 7.64 -26.16 1.36
CA ASP A 41 6.50 -25.22 1.33
C ASP A 41 6.90 -23.78 0.90
N VAL A 42 8.15 -23.60 0.48
CA VAL A 42 8.68 -22.33 0.03
C VAL A 42 8.78 -22.33 -1.48
N ARG A 43 8.13 -21.37 -2.12
CA ARG A 43 8.27 -21.09 -3.55
C ARG A 43 8.49 -19.60 -3.75
N VAL A 44 9.55 -19.25 -4.44
CA VAL A 44 9.84 -17.87 -4.84
C VAL A 44 10.17 -17.85 -6.32
N GLU A 45 9.47 -17.02 -7.07
CA GLU A 45 9.72 -16.76 -8.47
C GLU A 45 9.87 -15.25 -8.67
N ALA A 46 10.94 -14.84 -9.29
CA ALA A 46 11.16 -13.45 -9.66
C ALA A 46 11.66 -13.36 -11.10
N SER A 47 11.19 -12.36 -11.82
CA SER A 47 11.67 -12.07 -13.16
C SER A 47 11.78 -10.56 -13.36
N GLY A 48 12.67 -10.16 -14.26
CA GLY A 48 12.85 -8.77 -14.62
C GLY A 48 13.35 -8.62 -16.05
N ASP A 49 12.89 -7.55 -16.68
CA ASP A 49 13.30 -7.10 -18.00
C ASP A 49 13.57 -5.60 -17.92
N LYS A 50 14.85 -5.24 -17.97
CA LYS A 50 15.27 -3.84 -17.81
C LYS A 50 14.96 -3.00 -19.05
N ILE A 51 15.02 -3.62 -20.26
CA ILE A 51 14.71 -2.93 -21.52
C ILE A 51 13.23 -2.53 -21.52
N ASN A 52 12.36 -3.49 -21.21
CA ASN A 52 10.91 -3.28 -21.19
C ASN A 52 10.43 -2.68 -19.86
N LYS A 53 11.33 -2.54 -18.87
CA LYS A 53 11.01 -2.04 -17.51
C LYS A 53 9.86 -2.81 -16.87
N THR A 54 9.87 -4.11 -17.02
CA THR A 54 8.87 -5.02 -16.46
C THR A 54 9.51 -5.98 -15.47
N GLY A 55 8.73 -6.49 -14.55
CA GLY A 55 9.19 -7.47 -13.59
C GLY A 55 8.02 -8.12 -12.85
N SER A 56 8.29 -9.28 -12.30
CA SER A 56 7.35 -9.98 -11.42
C SER A 56 8.09 -10.57 -10.23
N LEU A 57 7.38 -10.64 -9.13
CA LEU A 57 7.77 -11.37 -7.92
C LEU A 57 6.56 -12.17 -7.46
N SER A 58 6.72 -13.45 -7.26
CA SER A 58 5.75 -14.31 -6.59
C SER A 58 6.47 -15.12 -5.54
N ALA A 59 5.99 -15.08 -4.31
CA ALA A 59 6.54 -15.84 -3.23
C ALA A 59 5.40 -16.48 -2.43
N SER A 60 5.50 -17.79 -2.18
CA SER A 60 4.60 -18.53 -1.32
C SER A 60 5.41 -19.22 -0.23
N ILE A 61 5.11 -18.93 1.03
CA ILE A 61 5.86 -19.42 2.18
C ILE A 61 4.87 -19.78 3.29
N GLY A 62 4.73 -21.06 3.60
CA GLY A 62 3.91 -21.50 4.72
C GLY A 62 2.44 -21.05 4.64
N GLY A 63 1.87 -20.97 3.44
CA GLY A 63 0.49 -20.53 3.21
C GLY A 63 0.30 -19.00 3.12
N ASN A 64 1.39 -18.25 3.08
CA ASN A 64 1.39 -16.81 2.80
C ASN A 64 1.86 -16.59 1.36
N ASP A 65 1.15 -15.77 0.63
CA ASP A 65 1.44 -15.47 -0.76
C ASP A 65 1.74 -13.98 -0.92
N LEU A 66 2.82 -13.67 -1.61
CA LEU A 66 3.22 -12.33 -2.00
C LEU A 66 3.37 -12.28 -3.50
N ASP A 67 2.64 -11.42 -4.17
CA ASP A 67 2.73 -11.22 -5.60
C ASP A 67 2.99 -9.74 -5.92
N GLY A 68 3.97 -9.49 -6.76
CA GLY A 68 4.30 -8.17 -7.24
C GLY A 68 4.43 -8.18 -8.77
N VAL A 69 3.88 -7.17 -9.41
CA VAL A 69 3.99 -6.99 -10.86
C VAL A 69 4.38 -5.56 -11.16
N LEU A 70 5.37 -5.40 -12.00
CA LEU A 70 5.83 -4.14 -12.56
C LEU A 70 5.68 -4.19 -14.07
N THR A 71 4.97 -3.24 -14.63
CA THR A 71 4.86 -3.04 -16.08
C THR A 71 5.43 -1.69 -16.50
N THR A 72 5.42 -1.38 -17.77
CA THR A 72 5.77 -0.03 -18.27
C THR A 72 4.85 1.03 -17.70
N ASP A 73 3.60 0.72 -17.44
CA ASP A 73 2.54 1.69 -17.15
C ASP A 73 2.02 1.59 -15.72
N SER A 74 2.24 0.47 -15.03
CA SER A 74 1.66 0.22 -13.72
C SER A 74 2.57 -0.63 -12.83
N SER A 75 2.28 -0.58 -11.53
CA SER A 75 2.83 -1.50 -10.54
C SER A 75 1.75 -1.99 -9.60
N SER A 76 1.87 -3.23 -9.15
CA SER A 76 1.00 -3.78 -8.12
C SER A 76 1.78 -4.69 -7.19
N LEU A 77 1.31 -4.75 -5.94
CA LEU A 77 1.77 -5.66 -4.92
C LEU A 77 0.57 -6.22 -4.18
N SER A 78 0.52 -7.52 -3.98
CA SER A 78 -0.48 -8.17 -3.15
C SER A 78 0.16 -9.12 -2.16
N LEU A 79 -0.38 -9.16 -0.96
CA LEU A 79 0.00 -10.07 0.12
C LEU A 79 -1.24 -10.77 0.62
N LYS A 80 -1.18 -12.08 0.73
CA LYS A 80 -2.21 -12.91 1.35
C LYS A 80 -1.60 -13.75 2.44
N SER A 81 -2.18 -13.67 3.64
CA SER A 81 -1.74 -14.41 4.81
C SER A 81 -2.96 -14.83 5.64
N GLY A 82 -3.37 -16.08 5.54
CA GLY A 82 -4.60 -16.55 6.17
C GLY A 82 -5.83 -15.77 5.71
N SER A 83 -6.48 -15.04 6.63
CA SER A 83 -7.63 -14.17 6.33
C SER A 83 -7.25 -12.76 5.91
N LEU A 84 -5.97 -12.41 6.00
CA LEU A 84 -5.46 -11.10 5.59
C LEU A 84 -5.20 -11.09 4.08
N GLU A 85 -5.79 -10.13 3.40
CA GLU A 85 -5.50 -9.81 2.00
C GLU A 85 -5.15 -8.33 1.92
N PHE A 86 -3.96 -8.03 1.43
CA PHE A 86 -3.48 -6.68 1.18
C PHE A 86 -3.14 -6.54 -0.30
N ALA A 87 -3.57 -5.46 -0.91
CA ALA A 87 -3.19 -5.15 -2.28
C ALA A 87 -2.97 -3.65 -2.46
N VAL A 88 -1.95 -3.30 -3.20
CA VAL A 88 -1.68 -1.94 -3.63
C VAL A 88 -1.38 -1.93 -5.12
N SER A 89 -1.90 -0.95 -5.81
CA SER A 89 -1.59 -0.72 -7.22
C SER A 89 -1.47 0.76 -7.52
N GLY A 90 -0.72 1.07 -8.57
CA GLY A 90 -0.61 2.44 -9.06
C GLY A 90 -0.10 2.46 -10.50
N ASP A 91 -0.43 3.52 -11.22
CA ASP A 91 0.21 3.78 -12.50
C ASP A 91 1.57 4.49 -12.29
N ARG A 92 2.45 4.35 -13.27
CA ARG A 92 3.81 4.94 -13.19
C ARG A 92 3.84 6.45 -13.38
N ASN A 93 2.77 7.03 -13.86
CA ASN A 93 2.62 8.46 -14.02
C ASN A 93 2.14 9.11 -12.72
N GLY A 94 1.76 8.29 -11.71
CA GLY A 94 1.24 8.76 -10.43
C GLY A 94 -0.15 9.41 -10.55
N GLU A 95 -0.88 9.05 -11.61
CA GLU A 95 -2.20 9.61 -11.86
C GLU A 95 -3.32 8.84 -11.20
N ALA A 96 -3.11 7.52 -10.98
CA ALA A 96 -4.08 6.68 -10.29
C ALA A 96 -3.40 5.65 -9.39
N GLY A 97 -4.08 5.28 -8.32
CA GLY A 97 -3.63 4.24 -7.41
C GLY A 97 -4.74 3.70 -6.54
N SER A 98 -4.52 2.52 -6.02
CA SER A 98 -5.43 1.87 -5.08
C SER A 98 -4.68 1.17 -3.96
N LEU A 99 -5.32 1.11 -2.81
CA LEU A 99 -4.93 0.30 -1.67
C LEU A 99 -6.16 -0.50 -1.22
N SER A 100 -6.01 -1.77 -1.01
CA SER A 100 -7.02 -2.63 -0.41
C SER A 100 -6.42 -3.44 0.71
N LEU A 101 -7.08 -3.44 1.85
CA LEU A 101 -6.77 -4.27 3.00
C LEU A 101 -8.04 -4.97 3.44
N LYS A 102 -7.98 -6.29 3.56
CA LYS A 102 -9.09 -7.09 4.05
C LYS A 102 -8.59 -8.09 5.07
N GLU A 103 -9.25 -8.14 6.21
CA GLU A 103 -9.02 -9.12 7.25
C GLU A 103 -10.36 -9.61 7.82
N GLY A 104 -10.74 -10.83 7.47
CA GLY A 104 -12.04 -11.38 7.87
C GLY A 104 -13.20 -10.52 7.36
N ALA A 105 -13.93 -9.89 8.30
CA ALA A 105 -15.07 -9.00 8.00
C ALA A 105 -14.67 -7.54 7.77
N VAL A 106 -13.43 -7.18 8.12
CA VAL A 106 -12.89 -5.82 7.98
C VAL A 106 -12.32 -5.64 6.57
N GLU A 107 -12.71 -4.57 5.92
CA GLU A 107 -12.22 -4.19 4.59
C GLU A 107 -11.93 -2.70 4.56
N THR A 108 -10.76 -2.32 4.09
CA THR A 108 -10.39 -0.94 3.83
C THR A 108 -9.94 -0.80 2.38
N ARG A 109 -10.53 0.16 1.65
CA ARG A 109 -10.11 0.50 0.29
C ARG A 109 -9.85 1.99 0.19
N LEU A 110 -8.78 2.32 -0.49
CA LEU A 110 -8.41 3.67 -0.87
C LEU A 110 -8.18 3.67 -2.37
N GLU A 111 -8.83 4.58 -3.07
CA GLU A 111 -8.62 4.77 -4.50
C GLU A 111 -8.43 6.26 -4.78
N PHE A 112 -7.54 6.59 -5.68
CA PHE A 112 -7.38 7.94 -6.16
C PHE A 112 -7.09 7.96 -7.66
N ASN A 113 -7.59 8.99 -8.31
CA ASN A 113 -7.33 9.26 -9.71
C ASN A 113 -7.10 10.77 -9.87
N LYS A 114 -5.85 11.14 -10.11
CA LYS A 114 -5.42 12.53 -10.22
C LYS A 114 -5.92 13.17 -11.51
N SER A 115 -5.97 12.41 -12.62
CA SER A 115 -6.45 12.92 -13.91
C SER A 115 -7.94 13.28 -13.85
N GLU A 116 -8.72 12.53 -13.08
CA GLU A 116 -10.13 12.80 -12.82
C GLU A 116 -10.35 13.67 -11.57
N SER A 117 -9.26 13.99 -10.83
CA SER A 117 -9.33 14.65 -9.54
C SER A 117 -10.33 13.99 -8.59
N SER A 118 -10.34 12.67 -8.58
CA SER A 118 -11.28 11.85 -7.81
C SER A 118 -10.56 10.97 -6.80
N GLY A 119 -11.27 10.60 -5.74
CA GLY A 119 -10.81 9.65 -4.75
C GLY A 119 -11.94 9.01 -3.98
N GLU A 120 -11.68 7.82 -3.46
CA GLU A 120 -12.59 7.06 -2.60
C GLU A 120 -11.83 6.47 -1.43
N ILE A 121 -12.45 6.54 -0.26
CA ILE A 121 -12.06 5.84 0.96
C ILE A 121 -13.26 5.02 1.40
N TYR A 122 -13.06 3.74 1.57
CA TYR A 122 -14.05 2.81 2.08
C TYR A 122 -13.47 1.98 3.21
N VAL A 123 -14.14 1.99 4.35
CA VAL A 123 -13.82 1.15 5.51
C VAL A 123 -15.09 0.42 5.93
N LYS A 124 -15.00 -0.89 6.09
CA LYS A 124 -16.12 -1.75 6.48
C LYS A 124 -15.68 -2.70 7.59
N ASP A 125 -16.55 -2.91 8.55
CA ASP A 125 -16.46 -3.96 9.57
C ASP A 125 -17.83 -4.61 9.77
N GLY A 126 -17.98 -5.83 9.26
CA GLY A 126 -19.29 -6.50 9.25
C GLY A 126 -20.36 -5.74 8.48
N SER A 127 -21.36 -5.21 9.20
CA SER A 127 -22.44 -4.37 8.65
C SER A 127 -22.10 -2.87 8.68
N ASP A 128 -21.10 -2.50 9.47
CA ASP A 128 -20.72 -1.12 9.68
C ASP A 128 -19.75 -0.66 8.59
N TYR A 129 -19.95 0.53 8.07
CA TYR A 129 -19.07 1.04 7.02
C TYR A 129 -18.97 2.57 7.01
N ILE A 130 -17.88 3.04 6.44
CA ILE A 130 -17.64 4.44 6.09
C ILE A 130 -17.23 4.47 4.62
N LEU A 131 -17.94 5.25 3.83
CA LEU A 131 -17.60 5.55 2.45
C LEU A 131 -17.43 7.05 2.30
N VAL A 132 -16.28 7.46 1.81
CA VAL A 132 -16.01 8.85 1.43
C VAL A 132 -15.50 8.86 0.00
N ARG A 133 -16.17 9.57 -0.88
CA ARG A 133 -15.69 9.77 -2.24
C ARG A 133 -15.86 11.21 -2.69
N GLY A 134 -14.95 11.65 -3.51
CA GLY A 134 -15.00 12.99 -4.08
C GLY A 134 -14.49 13.03 -5.51
N ASN A 135 -15.04 13.93 -6.28
CA ASN A 135 -14.57 14.29 -7.61
C ASN A 135 -14.54 15.81 -7.73
N LYS A 136 -13.33 16.38 -7.76
CA LYS A 136 -13.14 17.83 -7.80
C LYS A 136 -13.55 18.44 -9.14
N GLN A 137 -13.34 17.72 -10.25
CA GLN A 137 -13.73 18.22 -11.59
C GLN A 137 -15.24 18.33 -11.72
N GLU A 138 -15.96 17.39 -11.12
CA GLU A 138 -17.41 17.38 -11.13
C GLU A 138 -18.02 18.17 -9.96
N ASN A 139 -17.19 18.66 -9.03
CA ASN A 139 -17.60 19.29 -7.77
C ASN A 139 -18.56 18.41 -6.94
N LYS A 140 -18.33 17.11 -6.95
CA LYS A 140 -19.14 16.12 -6.25
C LYS A 140 -18.41 15.49 -5.09
N GLY A 141 -19.15 15.17 -4.03
CA GLY A 141 -18.67 14.43 -2.88
C GLY A 141 -19.78 13.61 -2.25
N LEU A 142 -19.40 12.47 -1.69
CA LEU A 142 -20.29 11.63 -0.90
C LEU A 142 -19.57 11.19 0.36
N ILE A 143 -20.27 11.30 1.48
CA ILE A 143 -19.94 10.65 2.72
C ILE A 143 -21.12 9.79 3.10
N ASP A 144 -20.90 8.50 3.27
CA ASP A 144 -21.90 7.54 3.68
C ASP A 144 -21.36 6.70 4.82
N LEU A 145 -22.00 6.72 5.96
CA LEU A 145 -21.61 6.04 7.17
C LEU A 145 -22.79 5.24 7.70
N SER A 146 -22.54 3.99 7.97
CA SER A 146 -23.47 3.11 8.67
C SER A 146 -22.74 2.46 9.85
N GLN A 147 -23.27 2.64 11.06
CA GLN A 147 -22.74 2.01 12.26
C GLN A 147 -23.90 1.60 13.15
N SER A 148 -24.11 0.29 13.29
CA SER A 148 -25.17 -0.30 14.17
C SER A 148 -26.56 0.32 13.95
N SER A 149 -26.91 1.35 14.70
CA SER A 149 -28.20 2.06 14.64
C SER A 149 -28.13 3.46 14.04
N ILE A 150 -26.93 3.88 13.62
CA ILE A 150 -26.67 5.22 13.09
C ILE A 150 -26.39 5.09 11.60
N SER A 151 -27.11 5.83 10.80
CA SER A 151 -26.77 6.05 9.39
C SER A 151 -26.64 7.55 9.13
N PHE A 152 -25.57 7.91 8.47
CA PHE A 152 -25.30 9.28 8.05
C PHE A 152 -24.91 9.27 6.57
N ARG A 153 -25.56 10.10 5.79
CA ARG A 153 -25.20 10.33 4.40
C ARG A 153 -25.19 11.82 4.10
N ALA A 154 -24.07 12.30 3.60
CA ALA A 154 -23.95 13.64 3.06
C ALA A 154 -23.51 13.55 1.60
N GLU A 155 -24.23 14.17 0.73
CA GLU A 155 -23.95 14.24 -0.69
C GLU A 155 -23.74 15.70 -1.09
N LEU A 156 -22.58 16.01 -1.64
CA LEU A 156 -22.24 17.29 -2.20
C LEU A 156 -22.34 17.17 -3.71
N ASP A 157 -23.29 17.87 -4.23
CA ASP A 157 -23.45 18.15 -5.64
C ASP A 157 -23.56 19.69 -5.76
N ASP A 158 -24.29 20.26 -6.68
CA ASP A 158 -24.60 21.69 -6.67
C ASP A 158 -25.35 22.14 -5.40
N SER A 159 -25.83 21.19 -4.62
CA SER A 159 -26.47 21.36 -3.30
C SER A 159 -26.00 20.32 -2.28
N LEU A 160 -26.03 20.66 -1.00
CA LEU A 160 -25.81 19.72 0.08
C LEU A 160 -27.12 19.08 0.50
N THR A 161 -27.26 17.77 0.29
CA THR A 161 -28.42 16.97 0.72
C THR A 161 -28.06 16.10 1.92
N MET A 162 -28.93 16.04 2.91
CA MET A 162 -28.74 15.28 4.14
C MET A 162 -29.91 14.40 4.51
N LEU A 163 -29.61 13.22 4.97
CA LEU A 163 -30.55 12.20 5.40
C LEU A 163 -30.13 11.61 6.74
N ALA A 164 -30.59 12.16 7.87
CA ALA A 164 -30.60 11.49 9.18
C ALA A 164 -31.22 12.34 10.31
N GLY A 165 -31.79 11.69 11.31
CA GLY A 165 -32.34 12.15 12.60
C GLY A 165 -32.13 13.61 13.05
N PRO A 166 -31.63 13.88 14.25
CA PRO A 166 -31.53 15.25 14.77
C PRO A 166 -30.31 16.01 14.22
N LEU A 167 -30.36 16.37 12.94
CA LEU A 167 -29.30 17.10 12.25
C LEU A 167 -29.65 18.57 12.04
N SER A 168 -28.69 19.46 12.27
CA SER A 168 -28.78 20.85 11.89
C SER A 168 -27.80 21.18 10.77
N LEU A 169 -28.30 21.61 9.64
CA LEU A 169 -27.54 22.17 8.53
C LEU A 169 -27.53 23.68 8.63
N VAL A 170 -26.34 24.27 8.57
CA VAL A 170 -26.17 25.72 8.45
C VAL A 170 -25.35 26.00 7.19
N LYS A 171 -25.96 26.71 6.25
CA LYS A 171 -25.29 27.24 5.05
C LYS A 171 -25.21 28.76 5.17
N TYR A 172 -24.03 29.30 4.98
CA TYR A 172 -23.78 30.75 5.01
C TYR A 172 -23.86 31.36 3.61
N SER A 173 -24.22 32.63 3.54
CA SER A 173 -24.40 33.39 2.30
C SER A 173 -23.10 33.62 1.52
N ASP A 174 -21.95 33.51 2.15
CA ASP A 174 -20.61 33.60 1.57
C ASP A 174 -20.12 32.29 0.94
N GLY A 175 -20.96 31.27 0.88
CA GLY A 175 -20.60 29.95 0.39
C GLY A 175 -19.93 29.05 1.41
N ASN A 176 -19.64 29.59 2.61
CA ASN A 176 -19.22 28.79 3.74
C ASN A 176 -20.42 28.06 4.33
N GLY A 177 -20.17 26.97 5.04
CA GLY A 177 -21.24 26.21 5.63
C GLY A 177 -20.75 25.33 6.78
N ARG A 178 -21.65 24.99 7.64
CA ARG A 178 -21.41 24.09 8.75
C ARG A 178 -22.62 23.19 8.96
N LEU A 179 -22.32 21.92 9.15
CA LEU A 179 -23.27 20.92 9.55
C LEU A 179 -22.86 20.38 10.91
N VAL A 180 -23.77 20.31 11.82
CA VAL A 180 -23.56 19.77 13.16
C VAL A 180 -24.67 18.79 13.50
N TYR A 181 -24.26 17.60 13.87
CA TYR A 181 -25.10 16.63 14.55
C TYR A 181 -24.67 16.55 16.01
N ARG A 182 -25.60 16.52 16.91
CA ARG A 182 -25.37 16.22 18.32
C ARG A 182 -26.48 15.32 18.83
N ASP A 183 -26.08 14.24 19.44
CA ASP A 183 -27.01 13.39 20.17
C ASP A 183 -27.28 13.91 21.58
N ASN A 184 -28.07 13.16 22.35
CA ASN A 184 -28.42 13.53 23.74
C ASN A 184 -27.23 13.41 24.71
N SER A 185 -26.13 12.75 24.33
CA SER A 185 -24.90 12.64 25.13
C SER A 185 -23.93 13.80 24.89
N GLY A 186 -24.18 14.58 23.82
CA GLY A 186 -23.30 15.67 23.42
C GLY A 186 -22.23 15.24 22.41
N GLU A 187 -22.17 13.95 22.10
CA GLU A 187 -21.34 13.39 21.04
C GLU A 187 -21.90 13.81 19.68
N GLY A 188 -21.04 13.98 18.69
CA GLY A 188 -21.57 14.46 17.45
C GLY A 188 -20.61 14.59 16.30
N SER A 189 -21.12 15.14 15.21
CA SER A 189 -20.37 15.37 13.99
C SER A 189 -20.44 16.82 13.58
N LYS A 190 -19.38 17.26 12.93
CA LYS A 190 -19.27 18.59 12.36
C LYS A 190 -18.72 18.46 10.93
N VAL A 191 -19.49 18.95 9.97
CA VAL A 191 -18.99 19.24 8.62
C VAL A 191 -18.92 20.75 8.48
N TYR A 192 -17.82 21.23 7.93
CA TYR A 192 -17.67 22.65 7.68
C TYR A 192 -16.93 22.88 6.35
N LYS A 193 -17.27 24.00 5.75
CA LYS A 193 -16.58 24.55 4.60
C LYS A 193 -16.20 25.99 4.94
N THR A 194 -14.94 26.31 4.74
CA THR A 194 -14.40 27.69 4.77
C THR A 194 -13.85 28.03 3.37
N ASN A 195 -13.32 29.24 3.22
CA ASN A 195 -12.64 29.64 1.97
C ASN A 195 -11.38 28.82 1.72
N ASP A 196 -10.76 28.27 2.76
CA ASP A 196 -9.46 27.58 2.70
C ASP A 196 -9.56 26.07 2.77
N GLU A 197 -10.63 25.54 3.37
CA GLU A 197 -10.75 24.11 3.61
C GLU A 197 -12.20 23.63 3.75
N ILE A 198 -12.38 22.35 3.51
CA ILE A 198 -13.58 21.59 3.87
C ILE A 198 -13.17 20.55 4.91
N GLY A 199 -13.89 20.48 6.03
CA GLY A 199 -13.61 19.54 7.09
C GLY A 199 -14.87 18.76 7.51
N LEU A 200 -14.64 17.49 7.87
CA LEU A 200 -15.59 16.64 8.57
C LEU A 200 -14.93 16.15 9.85
N SER A 201 -15.64 16.27 10.96
CA SER A 201 -15.25 15.66 12.23
C SER A 201 -16.44 14.89 12.79
N LEU A 202 -16.22 13.64 13.12
CA LEU A 202 -17.16 12.76 13.82
C LEU A 202 -16.52 12.34 15.13
N ASP A 203 -17.23 12.45 16.22
CA ASP A 203 -16.83 11.96 17.53
C ASP A 203 -18.05 11.28 18.16
N TYR A 204 -18.00 9.97 18.27
CA TYR A 204 -19.10 9.17 18.75
C TYR A 204 -18.63 7.88 19.43
N SER A 205 -19.00 7.72 20.69
CA SER A 205 -18.77 6.48 21.46
C SER A 205 -17.33 5.95 21.39
N GLY A 206 -16.34 6.85 21.49
CA GLY A 206 -14.92 6.49 21.41
C GLY A 206 -14.42 6.26 19.99
N THR A 207 -15.21 6.58 18.98
CA THR A 207 -14.81 6.59 17.57
C THR A 207 -14.65 8.04 17.10
N GLU A 208 -13.50 8.36 16.58
CA GLU A 208 -13.20 9.67 15.97
C GLU A 208 -12.90 9.50 14.50
N LEU A 209 -13.52 10.32 13.65
CA LEU A 209 -13.19 10.46 12.23
C LEU A 209 -13.00 11.95 11.93
N THR A 210 -11.87 12.29 11.35
CA THR A 210 -11.61 13.64 10.85
C THR A 210 -11.17 13.57 9.39
N LEU A 211 -11.82 14.34 8.54
CA LEU A 211 -11.50 14.51 7.12
C LEU A 211 -11.26 15.99 6.86
N LEU A 212 -10.16 16.31 6.21
CA LEU A 212 -9.82 17.67 5.79
C LEU A 212 -9.48 17.68 4.30
N HIS A 213 -10.02 18.65 3.59
CA HIS A 213 -9.68 18.96 2.21
C HIS A 213 -9.32 20.43 2.08
N GLY A 214 -8.07 20.71 1.69
CA GLY A 214 -7.58 22.05 1.46
C GLY A 214 -8.03 22.59 0.11
N LEU A 215 -8.74 23.73 0.11
CA LEU A 215 -9.23 24.39 -1.10
C LEU A 215 -8.16 25.30 -1.73
N THR A 216 -7.29 25.87 -0.90
CA THR A 216 -6.24 26.82 -1.33
C THR A 216 -4.84 26.22 -1.29
N ASN A 217 -4.68 25.13 -0.57
CA ASN A 217 -3.45 24.36 -0.50
C ASN A 217 -3.80 22.88 -0.78
N ALA A 218 -2.92 22.18 -1.49
CA ALA A 218 -3.13 20.78 -1.83
C ALA A 218 -2.89 19.87 -0.61
N LYS A 219 -3.62 20.11 0.49
CA LYS A 219 -3.53 19.33 1.73
C LYS A 219 -4.87 18.66 2.00
N ASP A 220 -4.86 17.34 1.87
CA ASP A 220 -6.00 16.52 2.26
C ASP A 220 -5.56 15.56 3.36
N SER A 221 -6.42 15.32 4.33
CA SER A 221 -6.13 14.33 5.36
C SER A 221 -7.37 13.61 5.83
N VAL A 222 -7.16 12.37 6.24
CA VAL A 222 -8.14 11.49 6.87
C VAL A 222 -7.53 10.97 8.15
N TYR A 223 -8.29 11.03 9.22
CA TYR A 223 -7.97 10.40 10.48
C TYR A 223 -9.19 9.64 10.99
N TYR A 224 -9.01 8.40 11.35
CA TYR A 224 -10.01 7.55 12.00
C TYR A 224 -9.38 6.88 13.22
N SER A 225 -10.10 6.89 14.34
CA SER A 225 -9.74 6.15 15.53
C SER A 225 -10.99 5.51 16.13
N GLY A 226 -11.00 4.22 16.30
CA GLY A 226 -12.14 3.50 16.90
C GLY A 226 -11.87 2.01 17.00
N GLN A 227 -12.46 1.36 17.98
CA GLN A 227 -12.40 -0.10 18.20
C GLN A 227 -10.97 -0.69 18.20
N GLY A 228 -9.99 0.08 18.70
CA GLY A 228 -8.58 -0.34 18.70
C GLY A 228 -7.87 -0.15 17.38
N GLN A 229 -8.51 0.46 16.41
CA GLN A 229 -7.92 0.79 15.11
C GLN A 229 -7.67 2.29 14.99
N VAL A 230 -6.57 2.64 14.35
CA VAL A 230 -6.25 4.02 13.98
C VAL A 230 -5.83 4.03 12.51
N VAL A 231 -6.52 4.82 11.70
CA VAL A 231 -6.18 5.05 10.29
C VAL A 231 -5.88 6.53 10.10
N SER A 232 -4.78 6.84 9.51
CA SER A 232 -4.46 8.20 9.07
C SER A 232 -3.94 8.20 7.65
N ALA A 233 -4.41 9.14 6.86
CA ALA A 233 -3.90 9.38 5.52
C ALA A 233 -3.82 10.88 5.27
N GLY A 234 -2.81 11.30 4.51
CA GLY A 234 -2.65 12.70 4.15
C GLY A 234 -1.96 12.85 2.82
N ILE A 235 -2.37 13.88 2.08
CA ILE A 235 -1.75 14.31 0.84
C ILE A 235 -1.38 15.79 1.00
N SER A 236 -0.24 16.18 0.49
CA SER A 236 0.23 17.57 0.44
C SER A 236 1.05 17.81 -0.82
N ASP A 237 1.46 19.06 -1.05
CA ASP A 237 2.36 19.40 -2.17
C ASP A 237 3.67 18.61 -2.14
N GLY A 238 4.11 18.17 -0.96
CA GLY A 238 5.34 17.38 -0.78
C GLY A 238 5.17 15.87 -0.96
N GLY A 239 3.93 15.38 -1.01
CA GLY A 239 3.65 13.95 -1.12
C GLY A 239 2.49 13.48 -0.27
N GLY A 240 2.34 12.17 -0.16
CA GLY A 240 1.26 11.54 0.59
C GLY A 240 1.76 10.49 1.58
N ASN A 241 0.95 10.21 2.56
CA ASN A 241 1.17 9.13 3.51
C ASN A 241 -0.15 8.47 3.93
N VAL A 242 -0.06 7.20 4.25
CA VAL A 242 -1.14 6.40 4.85
C VAL A 242 -0.55 5.61 6.01
N SER A 243 -1.28 5.54 7.11
CA SER A 243 -0.93 4.70 8.26
C SER A 243 -2.18 4.03 8.82
N VAL A 244 -2.09 2.75 9.07
CA VAL A 244 -3.13 1.93 9.70
C VAL A 244 -2.51 1.19 10.87
N ASN A 245 -3.10 1.32 12.04
CA ASN A 245 -2.75 0.55 13.24
C ASN A 245 -4.00 -0.19 13.72
N SER A 246 -3.90 -1.49 13.89
CA SER A 246 -4.98 -2.35 14.39
C SER A 246 -4.38 -3.39 15.32
N GLY A 247 -4.51 -3.17 16.63
CA GLY A 247 -3.89 -4.05 17.62
C GLY A 247 -2.38 -4.14 17.44
N SER A 248 -1.88 -5.34 17.15
CA SER A 248 -0.46 -5.62 16.87
C SER A 248 -0.05 -5.32 15.41
N GLN A 249 -1.02 -5.08 14.55
CA GLN A 249 -0.76 -4.82 13.13
C GLN A 249 -0.53 -3.34 12.86
N GLN A 250 0.48 -3.05 12.06
CA GLN A 250 0.84 -1.71 11.63
C GLN A 250 1.13 -1.70 10.13
N ILE A 251 0.50 -0.80 9.41
CA ILE A 251 0.78 -0.56 8.00
C ILE A 251 1.06 0.92 7.84
N SER A 252 2.11 1.27 7.15
CA SER A 252 2.32 2.64 6.73
C SER A 252 2.93 2.71 5.34
N MET A 253 2.51 3.70 4.59
CA MET A 253 3.03 4.00 3.26
C MET A 253 3.23 5.49 3.14
N SER A 254 4.27 5.89 2.45
CA SER A 254 4.50 7.29 2.12
C SER A 254 5.19 7.42 0.77
N GLY A 255 4.94 8.54 0.11
CA GLY A 255 5.58 8.87 -1.15
C GLY A 255 5.64 10.38 -1.34
N ASN A 256 6.61 10.83 -2.12
CA ASN A 256 6.70 12.24 -2.50
C ASN A 256 5.74 12.57 -3.66
N SER A 257 5.44 13.85 -3.83
CA SER A 257 4.50 14.32 -4.87
C SER A 257 4.98 14.10 -6.31
N THR A 258 6.26 13.83 -6.50
CA THR A 258 6.85 13.52 -7.82
C THR A 258 6.79 12.01 -8.15
N GLY A 259 6.34 11.18 -7.20
CA GLY A 259 6.30 9.73 -7.37
C GLY A 259 7.68 9.06 -7.44
N THR A 260 8.75 9.78 -7.09
CA THR A 260 10.13 9.30 -7.21
C THR A 260 10.67 8.66 -5.95
N VAL A 261 10.06 8.92 -4.80
CA VAL A 261 10.44 8.32 -3.50
C VAL A 261 9.22 7.76 -2.82
N GLY A 262 9.33 6.54 -2.33
CA GLY A 262 8.26 5.89 -1.59
C GLY A 262 8.77 4.91 -0.55
N ASN A 263 7.97 4.71 0.48
CA ASN A 263 8.18 3.74 1.53
C ASN A 263 6.90 2.95 1.78
N ALA A 264 7.05 1.67 2.10
CA ALA A 264 5.99 0.84 2.63
C ALA A 264 6.51 0.08 3.86
N TYR A 265 5.69 -0.02 4.87
CA TYR A 265 5.97 -0.72 6.11
C TYR A 265 4.75 -1.52 6.53
N TYR A 266 4.98 -2.75 6.91
CA TYR A 266 3.99 -3.62 7.54
C TYR A 266 4.64 -4.34 8.71
N LYS A 267 3.90 -4.51 9.79
CA LYS A 267 4.29 -5.29 10.97
C LYS A 267 3.08 -5.95 11.59
N ASP A 268 3.25 -7.18 12.03
CA ASP A 268 2.33 -7.89 12.90
C ASP A 268 3.11 -8.70 13.97
N GLU A 269 2.43 -9.60 14.67
CA GLU A 269 3.04 -10.47 15.68
C GLU A 269 4.01 -11.50 15.07
N THR A 270 3.89 -11.80 13.79
CA THR A 270 4.62 -12.86 13.09
C THR A 270 5.80 -12.34 12.29
N GLY A 271 5.77 -11.08 11.90
CA GLY A 271 6.81 -10.54 11.05
C GLY A 271 6.73 -9.04 10.81
N GLU A 272 7.70 -8.58 10.03
CA GLU A 272 7.87 -7.20 9.64
C GLU A 272 8.33 -7.14 8.18
N PHE A 273 7.73 -6.22 7.42
CA PHE A 273 8.10 -5.95 6.04
C PHE A 273 8.36 -4.46 5.87
N THR A 274 9.49 -4.12 5.29
CA THR A 274 9.80 -2.75 4.88
C THR A 274 10.22 -2.71 3.43
N MET A 275 9.78 -1.70 2.72
CA MET A 275 10.19 -1.42 1.36
C MET A 275 10.47 0.08 1.21
N PHE A 276 11.54 0.39 0.53
CA PHE A 276 11.94 1.75 0.19
C PHE A 276 12.35 1.82 -1.28
N GLY A 277 11.95 2.88 -1.95
CA GLY A 277 12.38 3.18 -3.32
C GLY A 277 12.65 4.67 -3.51
N ASP A 278 13.75 4.97 -4.17
CA ASP A 278 14.12 6.32 -4.64
C ASP A 278 14.59 6.20 -6.09
N GLN A 279 13.67 6.51 -6.99
CA GLN A 279 13.90 6.42 -8.42
C GLN A 279 14.97 7.43 -8.90
N GLN A 280 15.00 8.61 -8.28
CA GLN A 280 15.93 9.67 -8.70
C GLN A 280 17.37 9.29 -8.40
N ASN A 281 17.60 8.70 -7.22
CA ASN A 281 18.92 8.25 -6.79
C ASN A 281 19.18 6.78 -7.15
N LYS A 282 18.21 6.08 -7.77
CA LYS A 282 18.26 4.66 -8.11
C LYS A 282 18.57 3.79 -6.89
N LEU A 283 17.93 4.11 -5.78
CA LEU A 283 18.05 3.37 -4.53
C LEU A 283 16.78 2.57 -4.28
N GLY A 284 16.94 1.37 -3.76
CA GLY A 284 15.82 0.55 -3.33
C GLY A 284 16.25 -0.43 -2.25
N SER A 285 15.33 -0.76 -1.36
CA SER A 285 15.53 -1.83 -0.40
C SER A 285 14.22 -2.53 -0.09
N VAL A 286 14.32 -3.82 0.19
CA VAL A 286 13.26 -4.65 0.74
C VAL A 286 13.84 -5.40 1.92
N ASP A 287 13.14 -5.37 3.03
CA ASP A 287 13.44 -6.12 4.23
C ASP A 287 12.18 -6.85 4.68
N LEU A 288 12.24 -8.16 4.75
CA LEU A 288 11.16 -9.03 5.19
C LEU A 288 11.69 -9.93 6.31
N THR A 289 11.02 -9.93 7.44
CA THR A 289 11.30 -10.81 8.56
C THR A 289 10.01 -11.54 8.95
N SER A 290 10.06 -12.86 9.01
CA SER A 290 8.96 -13.69 9.49
C SER A 290 9.50 -14.85 10.33
N GLY A 291 9.32 -14.76 11.64
CA GLY A 291 9.94 -15.67 12.59
C GLY A 291 11.47 -15.62 12.50
N SER A 292 12.09 -16.74 12.16
CA SER A 292 13.55 -16.85 11.93
C SER A 292 13.97 -16.59 10.47
N ASN A 293 13.02 -16.42 9.56
CA ASN A 293 13.30 -16.22 8.15
C ASN A 293 13.46 -14.73 7.84
N THR A 294 14.46 -14.40 7.05
CA THR A 294 14.73 -13.02 6.65
C THR A 294 15.09 -12.95 5.18
N ILE A 295 14.59 -11.92 4.51
CA ILE A 295 15.02 -11.54 3.17
C ILE A 295 15.36 -10.06 3.22
N VAL A 296 16.59 -9.72 2.91
CA VAL A 296 17.05 -8.33 2.81
C VAL A 296 17.62 -8.12 1.42
N SER A 297 17.10 -7.14 0.71
CA SER A 297 17.67 -6.76 -0.57
C SER A 297 17.93 -5.25 -0.63
N SER A 298 18.94 -4.87 -1.35
CA SER A 298 19.22 -3.46 -1.60
C SER A 298 19.76 -3.25 -3.02
N THR A 299 19.40 -2.12 -3.59
CA THR A 299 19.87 -1.68 -4.89
C THR A 299 20.39 -0.25 -4.79
N THR A 300 21.53 -0.02 -5.38
CA THR A 300 22.16 1.29 -5.55
C THR A 300 22.47 1.52 -7.03
N PRO A 301 22.90 2.70 -7.47
CA PRO A 301 23.32 2.93 -8.86
C PRO A 301 24.39 1.96 -9.35
N ASP A 302 25.25 1.50 -8.45
CA ASP A 302 26.46 0.75 -8.81
C ASP A 302 26.42 -0.72 -8.37
N SER A 303 25.42 -1.10 -7.59
CA SER A 303 25.36 -2.45 -7.02
C SER A 303 23.96 -2.86 -6.58
N SER A 304 23.77 -4.17 -6.52
CA SER A 304 22.59 -4.79 -5.92
C SER A 304 23.05 -5.91 -4.99
N SER A 305 22.33 -6.10 -3.91
CA SER A 305 22.56 -7.20 -2.98
C SER A 305 21.25 -7.84 -2.56
N ILE A 306 21.30 -9.13 -2.30
CA ILE A 306 20.25 -9.89 -1.66
C ILE A 306 20.86 -10.80 -0.61
N LYS A 307 20.27 -10.83 0.56
CA LYS A 307 20.58 -11.78 1.62
C LYS A 307 19.29 -12.43 2.07
N MET A 308 19.30 -13.75 2.09
CA MET A 308 18.16 -14.56 2.51
C MET A 308 18.63 -15.54 3.58
N ASN A 309 17.87 -15.65 4.64
CA ASN A 309 18.06 -16.70 5.64
C ASN A 309 16.69 -17.40 5.81
N MET A 310 16.65 -18.65 5.45
CA MET A 310 15.42 -19.45 5.49
C MET A 310 15.71 -20.81 6.12
N SER A 311 15.23 -20.99 7.35
CA SER A 311 15.32 -22.27 8.07
C SER A 311 16.74 -22.87 8.12
N GLY A 312 17.76 -22.02 8.22
CA GLY A 312 19.17 -22.42 8.28
C GLY A 312 19.93 -22.34 6.95
N LEU A 313 19.22 -22.20 5.83
CA LEU A 313 19.84 -21.91 4.55
C LEU A 313 20.11 -20.40 4.43
N GLU A 314 21.35 -20.01 4.24
CA GLU A 314 21.73 -18.62 3.99
C GLU A 314 22.20 -18.47 2.54
N ILE A 315 21.56 -17.54 1.83
CA ILE A 315 21.92 -17.17 0.45
C ILE A 315 22.33 -15.70 0.45
N GLU A 316 23.52 -15.40 -0.01
CA GLU A 316 24.00 -14.04 -0.21
C GLU A 316 24.34 -13.83 -1.69
N GLY A 317 23.66 -12.90 -2.33
CA GLY A 317 23.93 -12.45 -3.70
C GLY A 317 24.42 -11.00 -3.70
N PHE A 318 25.40 -10.71 -4.48
CA PHE A 318 25.90 -9.35 -4.71
C PHE A 318 26.26 -9.20 -6.19
N SER A 319 25.85 -8.09 -6.78
CA SER A 319 26.21 -7.71 -8.14
C SER A 319 26.62 -6.24 -8.18
N SER A 320 27.70 -5.96 -8.87
CA SER A 320 28.14 -4.61 -9.22
C SER A 320 28.53 -4.55 -10.70
N VAL A 321 28.89 -3.38 -11.19
CA VAL A 321 29.28 -3.17 -12.59
C VAL A 321 30.40 -4.13 -13.03
N ASP A 322 31.31 -4.47 -12.12
CA ASP A 322 32.51 -5.26 -12.44
C ASP A 322 32.51 -6.67 -11.84
N ARG A 323 31.54 -7.02 -10.97
CA ARG A 323 31.62 -8.24 -10.19
C ARG A 323 30.26 -8.73 -9.72
N GLY A 324 30.00 -10.01 -9.88
CA GLY A 324 28.90 -10.73 -9.25
C GLY A 324 29.42 -11.83 -8.31
N VAL A 325 28.77 -12.02 -7.18
CA VAL A 325 29.06 -13.08 -6.20
C VAL A 325 27.73 -13.67 -5.73
N LEU A 326 27.63 -14.98 -5.77
CA LEU A 326 26.58 -15.73 -5.12
C LEU A 326 27.25 -16.67 -4.11
N LYS A 327 26.79 -16.68 -2.88
CA LYS A 327 27.26 -17.52 -1.81
C LYS A 327 26.08 -18.22 -1.17
N ILE A 328 26.15 -19.50 -1.04
CA ILE A 328 25.15 -20.35 -0.40
C ILE A 328 25.84 -21.05 0.76
N LEU A 329 25.29 -20.92 1.94
CA LEU A 329 25.76 -21.55 3.18
C LEU A 329 24.62 -22.38 3.74
N ASP A 330 24.91 -23.66 3.90
CA ASP A 330 24.05 -24.59 4.64
C ASP A 330 24.60 -24.62 6.09
N GLY A 331 23.75 -24.23 7.06
CA GLY A 331 24.10 -24.04 8.45
C GLY A 331 24.06 -25.33 9.27
#